data_d3afdf716d2e75f5d6a1a45d7a1564b9
#
_entry.id   d3afdf716d2e75f5d6a1a45d7a1564b9
#
_cell.length_a   1.000
_cell.length_b   1.000
_cell.length_c   1.000
_cell.angle_alpha   90.00
_cell.angle_beta   90.00
_cell.angle_gamma   90.00
#
_symmetry.space_group_name_H-M   'P 1'
#
loop_
_entity.id
_entity.type
_entity.pdbx_description
1 polymer ?
#
loop_
_entity_poly.entity_id
_entity_poly.type
_entity_poly.pdbx_seq_one_letter_code
_entity_poly.pdbx_strand_id
1 'polypeptide(L)'
;MMKQYIFKLLWVAVPALIFCVFSSWVLYKGGELKTLDRVVEEMAEARKQGIEKLVGWGYQDNDKAFKLRMSNKLHPDILAVGTSRVMQFREEWFADEYSFYNAGGCVFRLDEVRPFLERLTFTPKVVIFCLDQFFFKEVWGDGRTANYEYNYDFNNIILSNLSKVVSDF
;
A
#
# COMPACT_ATOMS: atom_id res chain seq x y z
N MET A 1 48.90 7.79 -20.56
CA MET A 1 48.14 6.59 -20.14
C MET A 1 46.97 6.92 -19.24
N MET A 2 47.11 7.63 -18.14
CA MET A 2 46.04 7.91 -17.15
C MET A 2 44.80 8.61 -17.77
N LYS A 3 44.96 9.60 -18.64
CA LYS A 3 43.82 10.30 -19.29
C LYS A 3 42.95 9.38 -20.16
N GLN A 4 43.52 8.41 -20.82
CA GLN A 4 42.79 7.44 -21.65
C GLN A 4 41.95 6.46 -20.79
N TYR A 5 42.46 6.08 -19.61
CA TYR A 5 41.70 5.26 -18.65
C TYR A 5 40.52 6.02 -18.06
N ILE A 6 40.72 7.28 -17.68
CA ILE A 6 39.65 8.14 -17.19
C ILE A 6 38.56 8.31 -18.24
N PHE A 7 38.90 8.54 -19.47
CA PHE A 7 37.97 8.69 -20.58
C PHE A 7 37.14 7.42 -20.81
N LYS A 8 37.79 6.24 -20.80
CA LYS A 8 37.08 4.94 -20.91
C LYS A 8 36.16 4.69 -19.73
N LEU A 9 36.57 5.03 -18.51
CA LEU A 9 35.74 4.92 -17.32
C LEU A 9 34.50 5.81 -17.41
N LEU A 10 34.64 7.05 -17.87
CA LEU A 10 33.53 7.97 -18.08
C LEU A 10 32.51 7.45 -19.10
N TRP A 11 32.98 6.79 -20.17
CA TRP A 11 32.10 6.21 -21.19
C TRP A 11 31.15 5.12 -20.62
N VAL A 12 31.58 4.44 -19.59
CA VAL A 12 30.73 3.42 -18.88
C VAL A 12 29.95 4.05 -17.72
N ALA A 13 30.61 4.91 -16.95
CA ALA A 13 30.02 5.50 -15.76
C ALA A 13 28.87 6.47 -16.08
N VAL A 14 28.99 7.28 -17.14
CA VAL A 14 27.97 8.27 -17.51
C VAL A 14 26.64 7.60 -17.91
N PRO A 15 26.60 6.61 -18.81
CA PRO A 15 25.36 5.90 -19.14
C PRO A 15 24.73 5.20 -17.92
N ALA A 16 25.57 4.57 -17.08
CA ALA A 16 25.08 3.92 -15.85
C ALA A 16 24.45 4.94 -14.89
N LEU A 17 25.07 6.09 -14.71
CA LEU A 17 24.53 7.17 -13.86
C LEU A 17 23.21 7.71 -14.43
N ILE A 18 23.13 7.93 -15.73
CA ILE A 18 21.90 8.37 -16.40
C ILE A 18 20.79 7.35 -16.18
N PHE A 19 21.08 6.06 -16.35
CA PHE A 19 20.12 5.00 -16.11
C PHE A 19 19.63 4.98 -14.66
N CYS A 20 20.53 5.09 -13.68
CA CYS A 20 20.18 5.14 -12.27
C CYS A 20 19.30 6.36 -11.94
N VAL A 21 19.64 7.54 -12.44
CA VAL A 21 18.87 8.77 -12.23
C VAL A 21 17.48 8.65 -12.86
N PHE A 22 17.41 8.16 -14.09
CA PHE A 22 16.14 7.97 -14.80
C PHE A 22 15.25 6.94 -14.07
N SER A 23 15.80 5.80 -13.70
CA SER A 23 15.07 4.77 -12.96
C SER A 23 14.56 5.29 -11.60
N SER A 24 15.40 6.02 -10.86
CA SER A 24 15.00 6.64 -9.59
C SER A 24 13.88 7.67 -9.79
N TRP A 25 13.94 8.45 -10.88
CA TRP A 25 12.89 9.41 -11.19
C TRP A 25 11.55 8.71 -11.53
N VAL A 26 11.59 7.61 -12.31
CA VAL A 26 10.40 6.81 -12.62
C VAL A 26 9.79 6.24 -11.34
N LEU A 27 10.59 5.63 -10.46
CA LEU A 27 10.15 5.10 -9.17
C LEU A 27 9.54 6.20 -8.28
N TYR A 28 10.17 7.37 -8.24
CA TYR A 28 9.63 8.51 -7.48
C TYR A 28 8.28 8.97 -8.04
N LYS A 29 8.15 9.09 -9.37
CA LYS A 29 6.87 9.46 -10.02
C LYS A 29 5.81 8.39 -9.86
N GLY A 30 6.18 7.11 -9.88
CA GLY A 30 5.29 5.98 -9.61
C GLY A 30 4.80 5.90 -8.17
N GLY A 31 5.45 6.62 -7.24
CA GLY A 31 5.08 6.61 -5.82
C GLY A 31 5.84 5.58 -4.98
N GLU A 32 6.70 4.76 -5.59
CA GLU A 32 7.46 3.70 -4.90
C GLU A 32 8.42 4.25 -3.83
N LEU A 33 8.91 5.49 -4.01
CA LEU A 33 9.80 6.15 -3.05
C LEU A 33 9.07 7.10 -2.10
N LYS A 34 7.73 7.13 -2.13
CA LYS A 34 6.93 7.97 -1.23
C LYS A 34 6.63 7.21 0.06
N THR A 35 6.56 7.93 1.16
CA THR A 35 6.07 7.38 2.42
C THR A 35 4.60 7.01 2.30
N LEU A 36 4.17 6.02 3.07
CA LEU A 36 2.78 5.58 3.08
C LEU A 36 1.81 6.73 3.39
N ASP A 37 2.14 7.57 4.36
CA ASP A 37 1.31 8.72 4.74
C ASP A 37 1.11 9.70 3.59
N ARG A 38 2.18 10.00 2.85
CA ARG A 38 2.12 10.87 1.69
C ARG A 38 1.25 10.29 0.57
N VAL A 39 1.36 8.99 0.34
CA VAL A 39 0.53 8.30 -0.65
C VAL A 39 -0.94 8.33 -0.25
N VAL A 40 -1.25 8.02 1.01
CA VAL A 40 -2.61 8.09 1.56
C VAL A 40 -3.18 9.51 1.42
N GLU A 41 -2.39 10.53 1.73
CA GLU A 41 -2.81 11.93 1.61
C GLU A 41 -3.12 12.32 0.16
N GLU A 42 -2.20 12.02 -0.76
CA GLU A 42 -2.38 12.32 -2.19
C GLU A 42 -3.57 11.57 -2.80
N MET A 43 -3.79 10.30 -2.42
CA MET A 43 -4.92 9.50 -2.91
C MET A 43 -6.25 9.99 -2.33
N ALA A 44 -6.30 10.29 -1.04
CA ALA A 44 -7.51 10.80 -0.40
C ALA A 44 -7.92 12.17 -0.97
N GLU A 45 -6.94 13.04 -1.22
CA GLU A 45 -7.21 14.36 -1.82
C GLU A 45 -7.69 14.23 -3.27
N ALA A 46 -7.06 13.37 -4.08
CA ALA A 46 -7.50 13.10 -5.45
C ALA A 46 -8.94 12.56 -5.48
N ARG A 47 -9.28 11.65 -4.56
CA ARG A 47 -10.65 11.11 -4.45
C ARG A 47 -11.69 12.18 -4.12
N LYS A 48 -11.38 13.14 -3.24
CA LYS A 48 -12.26 14.28 -2.95
C LYS A 48 -12.53 15.15 -4.17
N GLN A 49 -11.60 15.18 -5.12
CA GLN A 49 -11.73 15.91 -6.39
C GLN A 49 -12.39 15.06 -7.49
N GLY A 50 -12.84 13.85 -7.18
CA GLY A 50 -13.39 12.91 -8.16
C GLY A 50 -12.34 12.33 -9.12
N ILE A 51 -11.06 12.42 -8.79
CA ILE A 51 -9.96 11.91 -9.59
C ILE A 51 -9.55 10.54 -9.05
N GLU A 52 -9.60 9.52 -9.90
CA GLU A 52 -9.06 8.21 -9.57
C GLU A 52 -7.54 8.23 -9.75
N LYS A 53 -6.82 8.30 -8.62
CA LYS A 53 -5.36 8.27 -8.61
C LYS A 53 -4.89 6.88 -8.21
N LEU A 54 -4.25 6.20 -9.14
CA LEU A 54 -3.56 4.94 -8.87
C LEU A 54 -2.10 5.23 -8.52
N VAL A 55 -1.64 4.63 -7.43
CA VAL A 55 -0.23 4.62 -7.05
C VAL A 55 0.26 3.19 -7.26
N GLY A 56 1.28 3.04 -8.11
CA GLY A 56 1.91 1.75 -8.34
C GLY A 56 2.71 1.33 -7.12
N TRP A 57 2.28 0.25 -6.49
CA TRP A 57 2.99 -0.36 -5.37
C TRP A 57 3.39 -1.78 -5.75
N GLY A 58 4.37 -1.89 -6.62
CA GLY A 58 4.90 -3.20 -6.99
C GLY A 58 5.58 -3.92 -5.85
N TYR A 59 6.08 -3.17 -4.88
CA TYR A 59 6.97 -3.68 -3.83
C TYR A 59 6.46 -3.47 -2.40
N GLN A 60 5.36 -2.79 -2.19
CA GLN A 60 4.82 -2.53 -0.86
C GLN A 60 3.74 -3.55 -0.49
N ASP A 61 4.08 -4.48 0.38
CA ASP A 61 3.23 -5.59 0.81
C ASP A 61 2.48 -5.25 2.12
N ASN A 62 2.07 -3.98 2.31
CA ASN A 62 1.40 -3.59 3.55
C ASN A 62 0.00 -3.01 3.32
N ASP A 63 -0.86 -3.80 2.71
CA ASP A 63 -2.26 -3.46 2.46
C ASP A 63 -3.01 -3.10 3.74
N LYS A 64 -2.69 -3.72 4.87
CA LYS A 64 -3.37 -3.49 6.15
C LYS A 64 -3.17 -2.06 6.66
N ALA A 65 -1.92 -1.60 6.71
CA ALA A 65 -1.61 -0.24 7.16
C ALA A 65 -2.17 0.82 6.21
N PHE A 66 -2.10 0.58 4.89
CA PHE A 66 -2.67 1.46 3.90
C PHE A 66 -4.19 1.57 4.05
N LYS A 67 -4.88 0.43 4.10
CA LYS A 67 -6.34 0.39 4.23
C LYS A 67 -6.82 1.05 5.51
N LEU A 68 -6.13 0.82 6.64
CA LEU A 68 -6.43 1.49 7.89
C LEU A 68 -6.25 3.01 7.80
N ARG A 69 -5.11 3.48 7.26
CA ARG A 69 -4.85 4.92 7.12
C ARG A 69 -5.81 5.60 6.16
N MET A 70 -6.14 4.95 5.04
CA MET A 70 -7.15 5.45 4.11
C MET A 70 -8.52 5.53 4.77
N SER A 71 -8.95 4.50 5.53
CA SER A 71 -10.20 4.54 6.29
C SER A 71 -10.22 5.73 7.25
N ASN A 72 -9.12 5.92 8.00
CA ASN A 72 -8.97 7.04 8.95
C ASN A 72 -8.88 8.41 8.28
N LYS A 73 -8.50 8.49 7.01
CA LYS A 73 -8.44 9.76 6.27
C LYS A 73 -9.76 10.11 5.60
N LEU A 74 -10.50 9.09 5.14
CA LEU A 74 -11.75 9.28 4.40
C LEU A 74 -12.98 9.37 5.30
N HIS A 75 -12.96 8.75 6.48
CA HIS A 75 -14.09 8.66 7.42
C HIS A 75 -15.40 8.22 6.72
N PRO A 76 -15.42 7.06 6.03
CA PRO A 76 -16.59 6.65 5.28
C PRO A 76 -17.78 6.31 6.18
N ASP A 77 -19.00 6.56 5.68
CA ASP A 77 -20.24 6.12 6.33
C ASP A 77 -20.36 4.60 6.32
N ILE A 78 -19.97 3.98 5.20
CA ILE A 78 -20.01 2.53 5.01
C ILE A 78 -18.58 2.03 4.79
N LEU A 79 -18.13 1.14 5.66
CA LEU A 79 -16.80 0.53 5.60
C LEU A 79 -16.92 -0.97 5.36
N ALA A 80 -16.38 -1.47 4.25
CA ALA A 80 -16.31 -2.91 3.98
C ALA A 80 -14.94 -3.46 4.41
N VAL A 81 -14.95 -4.50 5.25
CA VAL A 81 -13.76 -5.10 5.88
C VAL A 81 -13.76 -6.61 5.65
N GLY A 82 -12.61 -7.18 5.35
CA GLY A 82 -12.46 -8.63 5.17
C GLY A 82 -11.29 -8.99 4.26
N THR A 83 -11.36 -10.19 3.67
CA THR A 83 -10.36 -10.72 2.74
C THR A 83 -10.42 -10.01 1.38
N SER A 84 -9.63 -10.48 0.42
CA SER A 84 -9.65 -9.99 -0.97
C SER A 84 -11.03 -10.11 -1.65
N ARG A 85 -11.93 -10.97 -1.17
CA ARG A 85 -13.29 -11.08 -1.72
C ARG A 85 -14.12 -9.82 -1.48
N VAL A 86 -13.88 -9.12 -0.39
CA VAL A 86 -14.53 -7.82 -0.10
C VAL A 86 -14.16 -6.77 -1.14
N MET A 87 -13.01 -6.87 -1.80
CA MET A 87 -12.59 -5.92 -2.83
C MET A 87 -13.54 -5.80 -4.02
N GLN A 88 -14.50 -6.74 -4.16
CA GLN A 88 -15.52 -6.69 -5.21
C GLN A 88 -16.64 -5.69 -4.92
N PHE A 89 -16.83 -5.28 -3.67
CA PHE A 89 -17.84 -4.26 -3.33
C PHE A 89 -17.50 -2.93 -3.99
N ARG A 90 -18.51 -2.32 -4.60
CA ARG A 90 -18.40 -1.06 -5.33
C ARG A 90 -19.21 0.03 -4.67
N GLU A 91 -18.76 1.27 -4.79
CA GLU A 91 -19.44 2.45 -4.28
C GLU A 91 -20.84 2.63 -4.90
N GLU A 92 -20.98 2.32 -6.19
CA GLU A 92 -22.23 2.42 -6.94
C GLU A 92 -23.36 1.48 -6.45
N TRP A 93 -23.05 0.55 -5.54
CA TRP A 93 -24.04 -0.33 -4.93
C TRP A 93 -24.79 0.28 -3.76
N PHE A 94 -24.33 1.42 -3.31
CA PHE A 94 -24.88 2.15 -2.17
C PHE A 94 -25.53 3.45 -2.66
N ALA A 95 -26.46 4.00 -1.85
CA ALA A 95 -27.09 5.27 -2.18
C ALA A 95 -26.05 6.41 -2.12
N ASP A 96 -26.17 7.38 -3.03
CA ASP A 96 -25.24 8.49 -3.22
C ASP A 96 -25.02 9.36 -1.97
N GLU A 97 -25.95 9.31 -1.02
CA GLU A 97 -25.89 9.99 0.27
C GLU A 97 -24.90 9.39 1.27
N TYR A 98 -24.39 8.18 0.99
CA TYR A 98 -23.44 7.49 1.85
C TYR A 98 -22.07 7.38 1.19
N SER A 99 -21.07 7.86 1.89
CA SER A 99 -19.68 7.62 1.47
C SER A 99 -19.26 6.18 1.78
N PHE A 100 -18.66 5.54 0.79
CA PHE A 100 -18.21 4.15 0.89
C PHE A 100 -16.69 4.03 0.79
N TYR A 101 -16.09 3.15 1.57
CA TYR A 101 -14.70 2.74 1.38
C TYR A 101 -14.53 1.24 1.51
N ASN A 102 -13.79 0.68 0.57
CA ASN A 102 -13.47 -0.74 0.55
C ASN A 102 -12.10 -0.99 1.18
N ALA A 103 -12.10 -1.48 2.41
CA ALA A 103 -10.91 -1.93 3.13
C ALA A 103 -10.68 -3.45 2.99
N GLY A 104 -11.14 -4.06 1.89
CA GLY A 104 -10.88 -5.48 1.61
C GLY A 104 -9.38 -5.78 1.51
N GLY A 105 -8.98 -6.98 1.93
CA GLY A 105 -7.59 -7.41 2.00
C GLY A 105 -6.86 -7.01 3.28
N CYS A 106 -7.52 -6.30 4.20
CA CYS A 106 -6.89 -5.86 5.46
C CYS A 106 -7.05 -6.85 6.62
N VAL A 107 -8.00 -7.77 6.53
CA VAL A 107 -8.32 -8.74 7.58
C VAL A 107 -8.42 -10.14 6.97
N PHE A 108 -7.61 -11.07 7.47
CA PHE A 108 -7.57 -12.46 7.02
C PHE A 108 -8.00 -13.46 8.11
N ARG A 109 -8.12 -13.00 9.38
CA ARG A 109 -8.48 -13.79 10.55
C ARG A 109 -9.52 -13.06 11.38
N LEU A 110 -10.36 -13.80 12.09
CA LEU A 110 -11.38 -13.22 12.98
C LEU A 110 -10.79 -12.39 14.11
N ASP A 111 -9.64 -12.81 14.64
CA ASP A 111 -8.93 -12.08 15.70
C ASP A 111 -8.30 -10.77 15.24
N GLU A 112 -8.17 -10.54 13.93
CA GLU A 112 -7.67 -9.28 13.36
C GLU A 112 -8.78 -8.21 13.21
N VAL A 113 -10.06 -8.61 13.21
CA VAL A 113 -11.20 -7.69 13.01
C VAL A 113 -11.23 -6.64 14.11
N ARG A 114 -11.22 -7.08 15.37
CA ARG A 114 -11.26 -6.19 16.51
C ARG A 114 -10.09 -5.22 16.56
N PRO A 115 -8.82 -5.66 16.43
CA PRO A 115 -7.68 -4.76 16.38
C PRO A 115 -7.72 -3.74 15.24
N PHE A 116 -8.30 -4.08 14.09
CA PHE A 116 -8.49 -3.15 12.98
C PHE A 116 -9.52 -2.08 13.34
N LEU A 117 -10.70 -2.50 13.85
CA LEU A 117 -11.79 -1.57 14.21
C LEU A 117 -11.41 -0.64 15.36
N GLU A 118 -10.68 -1.14 16.37
CA GLU A 118 -10.21 -0.33 17.51
C GLU A 118 -9.19 0.76 17.11
N ARG A 119 -8.53 0.60 15.97
CA ARG A 119 -7.58 1.59 15.41
C ARG A 119 -8.23 2.63 14.51
N LEU A 120 -9.53 2.52 14.25
CA LEU A 120 -10.25 3.57 13.54
C LEU A 120 -10.38 4.81 14.45
N THR A 121 -10.10 5.97 13.85
CA THR A 121 -10.23 7.28 14.55
C THR A 121 -11.64 7.87 14.44
N PHE A 122 -12.57 7.13 13.82
CA PHE A 122 -13.96 7.52 13.59
C PHE A 122 -14.87 6.29 13.77
N THR A 123 -16.16 6.49 13.79
CA THR A 123 -17.16 5.41 13.86
C THR A 123 -17.96 5.40 12.57
N PRO A 124 -17.80 4.39 11.69
CA PRO A 124 -18.64 4.26 10.50
C PRO A 124 -20.10 3.96 10.91
N LYS A 125 -21.08 4.42 10.11
CA LYS A 125 -22.49 4.12 10.32
C LYS A 125 -22.79 2.63 10.11
N VAL A 126 -22.10 2.04 9.11
CA VAL A 126 -22.24 0.61 8.76
C VAL A 126 -20.88 -0.01 8.53
N VAL A 127 -20.64 -1.16 9.13
CA VAL A 127 -19.50 -2.03 8.81
C VAL A 127 -20.02 -3.28 8.12
N ILE A 128 -19.59 -3.49 6.87
CA ILE A 128 -19.85 -4.71 6.12
C ILE A 128 -18.67 -5.65 6.38
N PHE A 129 -18.93 -6.71 7.11
CA PHE A 129 -17.91 -7.73 7.34
C PHE A 129 -18.26 -9.01 6.56
N CYS A 130 -17.40 -9.36 5.61
CA CYS A 130 -17.60 -10.54 4.79
C CYS A 130 -16.89 -11.74 5.43
N LEU A 131 -17.67 -12.68 5.97
CA LEU A 131 -17.15 -13.94 6.48
C LEU A 131 -16.78 -14.86 5.31
N ASP A 132 -15.49 -15.07 5.14
CA ASP A 132 -14.95 -16.01 4.16
C ASP A 132 -14.64 -17.36 4.81
N GLN A 133 -14.69 -18.43 4.01
CA GLN A 133 -14.29 -19.78 4.46
C GLN A 133 -12.86 -19.83 5.03
N PHE A 134 -12.00 -18.92 4.61
CA PHE A 134 -10.62 -18.83 5.09
C PHE A 134 -10.51 -18.45 6.56
N PHE A 135 -11.48 -17.73 7.11
CA PHE A 135 -11.51 -17.40 8.54
C PHE A 135 -11.60 -18.61 9.45
N PHE A 136 -12.06 -19.75 8.94
CA PHE A 136 -12.26 -20.99 9.68
C PHE A 136 -11.15 -22.02 9.46
N LYS A 137 -10.08 -21.69 8.73
CA LYS A 137 -8.93 -22.58 8.51
C LYS A 137 -7.76 -22.19 9.40
N GLU A 138 -7.31 -23.09 10.28
CA GLU A 138 -6.14 -22.88 11.14
C GLU A 138 -4.83 -22.64 10.35
N VAL A 139 -4.68 -23.29 9.19
CA VAL A 139 -3.45 -23.28 8.37
C VAL A 139 -3.07 -21.90 7.85
N TRP A 140 -4.00 -20.96 7.75
CA TRP A 140 -3.72 -19.59 7.26
C TRP A 140 -3.30 -18.61 8.36
N GLY A 141 -3.20 -19.11 9.59
CA GLY A 141 -2.90 -18.32 10.79
C GLY A 141 -1.43 -18.08 11.07
N ASP A 142 -0.53 -18.83 10.47
CA ASP A 142 0.88 -18.78 10.83
C ASP A 142 1.63 -17.69 10.04
N GLY A 143 2.04 -16.66 10.77
CA GLY A 143 3.13 -15.76 10.41
C GLY A 143 2.78 -14.37 9.88
N ARG A 144 1.53 -14.05 9.59
CA ARG A 144 1.16 -12.68 9.20
C ARG A 144 0.56 -11.91 10.37
N THR A 145 1.37 -11.57 11.35
CA THR A 145 0.97 -10.62 12.40
C THR A 145 0.55 -9.31 11.74
N ALA A 146 -0.63 -8.81 12.12
CA ALA A 146 -1.16 -7.55 11.64
C ALA A 146 -0.23 -6.40 12.07
N ASN A 147 0.71 -6.02 11.24
CA ASN A 147 1.58 -4.89 11.50
C ASN A 147 0.91 -3.62 10.97
N TYR A 148 0.08 -2.99 11.81
CA TYR A 148 -0.57 -1.72 11.51
C TYR A 148 0.35 -0.51 11.71
N GLU A 149 1.50 -0.70 12.38
CA GLU A 149 2.43 0.36 12.77
C GLU A 149 3.58 0.55 11.78
N TYR A 150 3.42 0.07 10.57
CA TYR A 150 4.48 0.12 9.57
C TYR A 150 4.85 1.57 9.24
N ASN A 151 5.91 2.05 9.86
CA ASN A 151 6.58 3.29 9.49
C ASN A 151 7.62 2.95 8.41
N TYR A 152 7.31 3.31 7.17
CA TYR A 152 8.28 3.27 6.09
C TYR A 152 9.31 4.39 6.29
N ASP A 153 10.45 4.04 6.84
CA ASP A 153 11.65 4.82 6.68
C ASP A 153 12.26 4.51 5.30
N PHE A 154 12.80 5.53 4.62
CA PHE A 154 13.45 5.39 3.30
C PHE A 154 14.50 4.28 3.28
N ASN A 155 15.26 4.11 4.36
CA ASN A 155 16.24 3.04 4.52
C ASN A 155 15.61 1.64 4.52
N ASN A 156 14.42 1.49 5.10
CA ASN A 156 13.70 0.22 5.12
C ASN A 156 13.14 -0.14 3.74
N ILE A 157 12.74 0.84 2.94
CA ILE A 157 12.28 0.61 1.55
C ILE A 157 13.42 0.08 0.70
N ILE A 158 14.59 0.73 0.74
CA ILE A 158 15.75 0.30 -0.05
C ILE A 158 16.23 -1.08 0.38
N LEU A 159 16.35 -1.34 1.68
CA LEU A 159 16.84 -2.62 2.19
C LEU A 159 15.87 -3.76 1.93
N SER A 160 14.55 -3.56 2.07
CA SER A 160 13.56 -4.58 1.79
C SER A 160 13.48 -4.90 0.29
N ASN A 161 13.60 -3.88 -0.57
CA ASN A 161 13.59 -4.07 -2.02
C ASN A 161 14.87 -4.74 -2.51
N LEU A 162 16.04 -4.38 -1.97
CA LEU A 162 17.29 -5.05 -2.28
C LEU A 162 17.28 -6.52 -1.83
N SER A 163 16.72 -6.82 -0.64
CA SER A 163 16.62 -8.19 -0.17
C SER A 163 15.68 -9.04 -1.03
N LYS A 164 14.56 -8.50 -1.49
CA LYS A 164 13.66 -9.19 -2.43
C LYS A 164 14.33 -9.45 -3.77
N VAL A 165 14.99 -8.45 -4.35
CA VAL A 165 15.73 -8.63 -5.61
C VAL A 165 16.81 -9.69 -5.49
N VAL A 166 17.52 -9.76 -4.35
CA VAL A 166 18.57 -10.78 -4.12
C VAL A 166 17.98 -12.17 -3.85
N SER A 167 16.76 -12.27 -3.30
CA SER A 167 16.12 -13.58 -3.06
C SER A 167 15.51 -14.20 -4.31
N ASP A 168 15.23 -13.41 -5.34
CA ASP A 168 14.60 -13.84 -6.59
C ASP A 168 15.63 -14.23 -7.67
N PHE A 169 16.94 -14.12 -7.35
CA PHE A 169 18.07 -14.62 -8.15
C PHE A 169 18.71 -15.85 -7.49
#